data_83f3521904b5eccfa54e8a04af39fe76
#
_entry.id   83f3521904b5eccfa54e8a04af39fe76
#
_cell.length_a   1.000
_cell.length_b   1.000
_cell.length_c   1.000
_cell.angle_alpha   90.00
_cell.angle_beta   90.00
_cell.angle_gamma   90.00
#
_symmetry.space_group_name_H-M   'P 1'
#
loop_
_entity.id
_entity.type
_entity.pdbx_description
1 polymer ?
#
loop_
_entity_poly.entity_id
_entity_poly.type
_entity_poly.pdbx_seq_one_letter_code
_entity_poly.pdbx_strand_id
1 'polypeptide(L)'
;MHWYLSLRNRRGCRGGEYHVGPWHVYANPLNPFICPLLALAWYFLTFPETLKTNAAVLQGMFQYNRYLSSFIKFVAEHKVELQKLGVQHGDIGTHSCRKGVGTMVSAGCTISPPIISICIRCGWVMGGVKDKYLKYEAAGDQYVGSCASGLNQLSTEFAVTPA
;
A
#
# COMPACT_ATOMS: atom_id res chain seq x y z
N MET A 1 -16.95 12.46 -5.08
CA MET A 1 -15.67 12.68 -5.83
C MET A 1 -14.54 12.22 -4.91
N HIS A 2 -13.85 11.12 -5.25
CA HIS A 2 -12.74 10.63 -4.44
C HIS A 2 -11.42 11.17 -4.97
N TRP A 3 -10.62 11.75 -4.07
CA TRP A 3 -9.25 12.15 -4.38
C TRP A 3 -8.36 10.92 -4.36
N TYR A 4 -7.56 10.73 -5.38
CA TYR A 4 -6.56 9.67 -5.44
C TYR A 4 -5.27 10.13 -6.08
N LEU A 5 -4.17 9.46 -5.75
CA LEU A 5 -2.87 9.60 -6.40
C LEU A 5 -2.62 8.35 -7.25
N SER A 6 -2.17 8.59 -8.47
CA SER A 6 -1.68 7.55 -9.36
C SER A 6 -0.15 7.51 -9.26
N LEU A 7 0.38 6.47 -8.63
CA LEU A 7 1.82 6.30 -8.44
C LEU A 7 2.37 5.35 -9.51
N ARG A 8 3.23 5.88 -10.39
CA ARG A 8 3.88 5.04 -11.40
C ARG A 8 4.90 4.11 -10.75
N ASN A 9 4.68 2.82 -10.82
CA ASN A 9 5.64 1.82 -10.35
C ASN A 9 6.73 1.60 -11.41
N ARG A 10 8.00 1.84 -11.03
CA ARG A 10 9.17 1.58 -11.89
C ARG A 10 9.95 0.33 -11.50
N ARG A 11 9.51 -0.41 -10.47
CA ARG A 11 10.22 -1.61 -10.04
C ARG A 11 9.74 -2.82 -10.83
N GLY A 12 10.65 -3.48 -11.53
CA GLY A 12 10.42 -4.79 -12.08
C GLY A 12 10.13 -5.80 -10.97
N CYS A 13 9.18 -6.70 -11.21
CA CYS A 13 9.01 -7.86 -10.34
C CYS A 13 10.23 -8.78 -10.45
N ARG A 14 10.52 -9.55 -9.41
CA ARG A 14 11.46 -10.67 -9.50
C ARG A 14 10.91 -11.65 -10.54
N GLY A 15 11.46 -11.62 -11.74
CA GLY A 15 10.95 -12.40 -12.87
C GLY A 15 11.01 -11.67 -14.21
N GLY A 16 11.41 -10.38 -14.21
CA GLY A 16 11.72 -9.63 -15.43
C GLY A 16 10.56 -8.96 -16.14
N GLU A 17 9.31 -9.15 -15.72
CA GLU A 17 8.18 -8.41 -16.27
C GLU A 17 7.89 -7.15 -15.45
N TYR A 18 7.86 -6.00 -16.11
CA TYR A 18 7.47 -4.73 -15.51
C TYR A 18 5.94 -4.64 -15.44
N HIS A 19 5.40 -4.49 -14.23
CA HIS A 19 4.01 -4.03 -14.10
C HIS A 19 3.94 -2.57 -14.53
N VAL A 20 3.38 -2.33 -15.69
CA VAL A 20 3.40 -1.03 -16.37
C VAL A 20 2.33 -0.07 -15.84
N GLY A 21 1.42 -0.57 -15.00
CA GLY A 21 0.28 0.20 -14.52
C GLY A 21 0.55 1.05 -13.28
N PRO A 22 -0.15 2.18 -13.13
CA PRO A 22 -0.06 3.01 -11.95
C PRO A 22 -0.80 2.37 -10.76
N TRP A 23 -0.28 2.54 -9.56
CA TRP A 23 -1.01 2.21 -8.34
C TRP A 23 -1.95 3.35 -7.95
N HIS A 24 -3.17 3.00 -7.62
CA HIS A 24 -4.17 3.95 -7.15
C HIS A 24 -4.19 3.97 -5.62
N VAL A 25 -4.00 5.15 -5.05
CA VAL A 25 -4.02 5.40 -3.61
C VAL A 25 -5.10 6.44 -3.33
N TYR A 26 -6.10 6.05 -2.55
CA TYR A 26 -7.28 6.87 -2.29
C TYR A 26 -7.17 7.62 -0.96
N ALA A 27 -7.73 8.84 -0.93
CA ALA A 27 -7.97 9.55 0.31
C ALA A 27 -9.10 8.88 1.09
N ASN A 28 -8.99 8.84 2.42
CA ASN A 28 -10.10 8.49 3.29
C ASN A 28 -10.57 9.72 4.07
N PRO A 29 -11.63 10.41 3.62
CA PRO A 29 -12.14 11.59 4.31
C PRO A 29 -12.92 11.24 5.59
N LEU A 30 -13.37 9.99 5.73
CA LEU A 30 -14.14 9.53 6.88
C LEU A 30 -13.26 9.19 8.08
N ASN A 31 -12.02 8.77 7.80
CA ASN A 31 -11.06 8.45 8.85
C ASN A 31 -9.66 8.98 8.50
N PRO A 32 -9.32 10.20 8.97
CA PRO A 32 -8.04 10.83 8.67
C PRO A 32 -6.83 10.06 9.23
N PHE A 33 -7.00 9.27 10.30
CA PHE A 33 -5.91 8.51 10.91
C PHE A 33 -5.38 7.37 10.05
N ILE A 34 -6.18 6.88 9.11
CA ILE A 34 -5.77 5.85 8.15
C ILE A 34 -5.67 6.39 6.72
N CYS A 35 -5.81 7.70 6.53
CA CYS A 35 -5.76 8.32 5.22
C CYS A 35 -4.33 8.40 4.68
N PRO A 36 -3.96 7.65 3.62
CA PRO A 36 -2.59 7.65 3.12
C PRO A 36 -2.19 8.98 2.47
N LEU A 37 -3.15 9.72 1.89
CA LEU A 37 -2.88 11.03 1.30
C LEU A 37 -2.58 12.09 2.37
N LEU A 38 -3.31 12.05 3.48
CA LEU A 38 -3.04 12.95 4.61
C LEU A 38 -1.68 12.64 5.24
N ALA A 39 -1.34 11.36 5.42
CA ALA A 39 -0.05 10.95 5.92
C ALA A 39 1.10 11.42 5.00
N LEU A 40 0.91 11.32 3.69
CA LEU A 40 1.88 11.82 2.72
C LEU A 40 2.01 13.36 2.74
N ALA A 41 0.89 14.07 2.83
CA ALA A 41 0.88 15.53 2.96
C ALA A 41 1.60 15.97 4.23
N TRP A 42 1.32 15.32 5.36
CA TRP A 42 2.01 15.56 6.63
C TRP A 42 3.52 15.32 6.52
N TYR A 43 3.92 14.24 5.85
CA TYR A 43 5.33 13.95 5.60
C TYR A 43 6.02 15.08 4.81
N PHE A 44 5.40 15.59 3.75
CA PHE A 44 5.97 16.68 2.96
C PHE A 44 6.01 18.01 3.72
N LEU A 45 5.02 18.29 4.56
CA LEU A 45 5.04 19.49 5.40
C LEU A 45 6.15 19.42 6.46
N THR A 46 6.40 18.23 7.00
CA THR A 46 7.45 18.01 8.00
C THR A 46 8.85 18.02 7.36
N PHE A 47 8.97 17.53 6.13
CA PHE A 47 10.23 17.41 5.40
C PHE A 47 10.17 18.09 4.04
N PRO A 48 10.03 19.43 3.97
CA PRO A 48 9.82 20.16 2.71
C PRO A 48 10.98 20.05 1.73
N GLU A 49 12.17 19.70 2.21
CA GLU A 49 13.35 19.49 1.36
C GLU A 49 13.17 18.33 0.37
N THR A 50 12.29 17.38 0.69
CA THR A 50 11.99 16.25 -0.19
C THR A 50 11.30 16.65 -1.49
N LEU A 51 10.63 17.82 -1.51
CA LEU A 51 9.98 18.37 -2.68
C LEU A 51 10.94 19.14 -3.62
N LYS A 52 12.07 19.60 -3.08
CA LYS A 52 13.04 20.43 -3.82
C LYS A 52 14.00 19.62 -4.69
N THR A 53 14.13 18.34 -4.39
CA THR A 53 15.00 17.45 -5.15
C THR A 53 14.20 16.72 -6.21
N ASN A 54 14.64 16.76 -7.47
CA ASN A 54 14.11 15.92 -8.56
C ASN A 54 14.35 14.41 -8.31
N ALA A 55 14.93 14.06 -7.18
CA ALA A 55 15.04 12.69 -6.73
C ALA A 55 13.64 12.20 -6.34
N ALA A 56 13.27 11.03 -6.83
CA ALA A 56 12.01 10.41 -6.43
C ALA A 56 11.91 10.39 -4.90
N VAL A 57 10.83 10.91 -4.38
CA VAL A 57 10.54 11.23 -2.96
C VAL A 57 10.89 10.11 -1.98
N LEU A 58 10.99 8.90 -2.48
CA LEU A 58 11.26 7.68 -1.71
C LEU A 58 12.47 6.90 -2.24
N GLN A 59 13.32 7.50 -3.06
CA GLN A 59 14.52 6.84 -3.58
C GLN A 59 15.76 7.31 -2.83
N GLY A 60 16.39 6.37 -2.14
CA GLY A 60 17.70 6.52 -1.54
C GLY A 60 17.90 5.52 -0.40
N MET A 61 19.01 4.82 -0.40
CA MET A 61 19.40 3.86 0.64
C MET A 61 19.35 4.50 2.04
N PHE A 62 19.66 5.79 2.12
CA PHE A 62 19.61 6.54 3.37
C PHE A 62 18.18 6.79 3.90
N GLN A 63 17.18 6.93 3.03
CA GLN A 63 15.78 7.08 3.46
C GLN A 63 15.22 5.77 3.99
N TYR A 64 15.55 4.65 3.35
CA TYR A 64 15.17 3.34 3.85
C TYR A 64 15.75 3.07 5.24
N ASN A 65 17.03 3.34 5.43
CA ASN A 65 17.69 3.12 6.73
C ASN A 65 17.12 4.03 7.82
N ARG A 66 16.81 5.30 7.50
CA ARG A 66 16.13 6.21 8.45
C ARG A 66 14.74 5.71 8.80
N TYR A 67 13.95 5.30 7.80
CA TYR A 67 12.65 4.70 8.04
C TYR A 67 12.75 3.46 8.91
N LEU A 68 13.66 2.55 8.58
CA LEU A 68 13.87 1.32 9.34
C LEU A 68 14.24 1.62 10.80
N SER A 69 15.19 2.52 11.04
CA SER A 69 15.62 2.90 12.39
C SER A 69 14.48 3.54 13.18
N SER A 70 13.72 4.46 12.56
CA SER A 70 12.57 5.10 13.20
C SER A 70 11.46 4.10 13.50
N PHE A 71 11.22 3.15 12.58
CA PHE A 71 10.22 2.11 12.76
C PHE A 71 10.57 1.15 13.89
N ILE A 72 11.81 0.68 13.95
CA ILE A 72 12.29 -0.19 15.04
C ILE A 72 12.18 0.53 16.38
N LYS A 73 12.58 1.79 16.45
CA LYS A 73 12.47 2.61 17.65
C LYS A 73 11.01 2.75 18.09
N PHE A 74 10.11 3.10 17.19
CA PHE A 74 8.68 3.20 17.44
C PHE A 74 8.09 1.90 18.00
N VAL A 75 8.40 0.76 17.37
CA VAL A 75 7.93 -0.57 17.82
C VAL A 75 8.45 -0.90 19.22
N ALA A 76 9.70 -0.54 19.52
CA ALA A 76 10.30 -0.78 20.83
C ALA A 76 9.66 0.11 21.92
N GLU A 77 9.38 1.38 21.61
CA GLU A 77 8.74 2.33 22.53
C GLU A 77 7.29 1.92 22.86
N HIS A 78 6.58 1.27 21.92
CA HIS A 78 5.18 0.86 22.07
C HIS A 78 5.03 -0.64 22.41
N LYS A 79 6.06 -1.25 22.97
CA LYS A 79 6.07 -2.68 23.31
C LYS A 79 4.90 -3.11 24.19
N VAL A 80 4.54 -2.30 25.19
CA VAL A 80 3.45 -2.63 26.13
C VAL A 80 2.10 -2.58 25.44
N GLU A 81 1.88 -1.61 24.59
CA GLU A 81 0.65 -1.47 23.81
C GLU A 81 0.49 -2.64 22.82
N LEU A 82 1.57 -3.00 22.15
CA LEU A 82 1.57 -4.15 21.24
C LEU A 82 1.25 -5.46 21.96
N GLN A 83 1.81 -5.67 23.16
CA GLN A 83 1.50 -6.87 23.97
C GLN A 83 0.02 -6.93 24.37
N LYS A 84 -0.60 -5.78 24.70
CA LYS A 84 -2.04 -5.72 24.98
C LYS A 84 -2.89 -6.12 23.77
N LEU A 85 -2.38 -5.91 22.55
CA LEU A 85 -3.01 -6.33 21.31
C LEU A 85 -2.66 -7.78 20.91
N GLY A 86 -1.95 -8.51 21.76
CA GLY A 86 -1.54 -9.90 21.51
C GLY A 86 -0.38 -10.04 20.53
N VAL A 87 0.34 -8.96 20.24
CA VAL A 87 1.44 -8.93 19.25
C VAL A 87 2.79 -8.84 19.98
N GLN A 88 3.70 -9.75 19.67
CA GLN A 88 5.08 -9.65 20.15
C GLN A 88 5.83 -8.59 19.32
N HIS A 89 6.62 -7.75 19.97
CA HIS A 89 7.36 -6.70 19.27
C HIS A 89 8.36 -7.25 18.23
N GLY A 90 8.88 -8.45 18.44
CA GLY A 90 9.77 -9.15 17.51
C GLY A 90 9.10 -9.69 16.25
N ASP A 91 7.76 -9.79 16.26
CA ASP A 91 6.98 -10.24 15.10
C ASP A 91 6.73 -9.12 14.09
N ILE A 92 7.02 -7.87 14.50
CA ILE A 92 6.81 -6.70 13.66
C ILE A 92 8.11 -6.28 12.99
N GLY A 93 8.11 -6.36 11.66
CA GLY A 93 9.22 -5.91 10.81
C GLY A 93 8.73 -5.05 9.65
N THR A 94 9.65 -4.60 8.81
CA THR A 94 9.33 -3.76 7.64
C THR A 94 8.36 -4.40 6.65
N HIS A 95 8.32 -5.73 6.60
CA HIS A 95 7.36 -6.47 5.78
C HIS A 95 5.97 -6.60 6.40
N SER A 96 5.83 -6.32 7.70
CA SER A 96 4.56 -6.48 8.42
C SER A 96 3.49 -5.52 7.91
N CYS A 97 3.86 -4.29 7.55
CA CYS A 97 2.92 -3.33 6.94
C CYS A 97 2.35 -3.88 5.63
N ARG A 98 3.22 -4.40 4.75
CA ARG A 98 2.79 -5.00 3.46
C ARG A 98 1.95 -6.25 3.67
N LYS A 99 2.38 -7.14 4.56
CA LYS A 99 1.65 -8.38 4.90
C LYS A 99 0.31 -8.05 5.54
N GLY A 100 0.28 -7.11 6.47
CA GLY A 100 -0.94 -6.68 7.17
C GLY A 100 -1.98 -6.12 6.22
N VAL A 101 -1.60 -5.21 5.32
CA VAL A 101 -2.51 -4.66 4.29
C VAL A 101 -3.01 -5.78 3.37
N GLY A 102 -2.13 -6.64 2.87
CA GLY A 102 -2.52 -7.77 2.02
C GLY A 102 -3.51 -8.72 2.72
N THR A 103 -3.28 -9.04 3.99
CA THR A 103 -4.19 -9.86 4.80
C THR A 103 -5.52 -9.16 5.06
N MET A 104 -5.48 -7.88 5.45
CA MET A 104 -6.69 -7.09 5.70
C MET A 104 -7.58 -7.03 4.45
N VAL A 105 -6.99 -6.74 3.29
CA VAL A 105 -7.73 -6.62 2.03
C VAL A 105 -8.26 -7.98 1.55
N SER A 106 -7.54 -9.09 1.81
CA SER A 106 -7.96 -10.42 1.36
C SER A 106 -8.95 -11.11 2.30
N ALA A 107 -8.88 -10.84 3.59
CA ALA A 107 -9.65 -11.56 4.61
C ALA A 107 -10.42 -10.64 5.57
N GLY A 108 -10.26 -9.32 5.45
CA GLY A 108 -10.85 -8.35 6.39
C GLY A 108 -12.32 -8.03 6.13
N CYS A 109 -12.86 -8.37 4.97
CA CYS A 109 -14.27 -8.18 4.67
C CYS A 109 -14.80 -9.23 3.68
N THR A 110 -16.13 -9.39 3.65
CA THR A 110 -16.82 -10.34 2.74
C THR A 110 -16.83 -9.89 1.28
N ILE A 111 -16.50 -8.62 1.03
CA ILE A 111 -16.37 -8.04 -0.31
C ILE A 111 -14.90 -7.72 -0.55
N SER A 112 -14.10 -8.77 -0.67
CA SER A 112 -12.66 -8.63 -0.93
C SER A 112 -12.38 -8.58 -2.42
N PRO A 113 -11.35 -7.82 -2.86
CA PRO A 113 -10.88 -7.90 -4.23
C PRO A 113 -10.42 -9.31 -4.59
N PRO A 114 -10.41 -9.68 -5.88
CA PRO A 114 -9.83 -10.93 -6.32
C PRO A 114 -8.38 -11.07 -5.83
N ILE A 115 -8.04 -12.23 -5.30
CA ILE A 115 -6.69 -12.50 -4.75
C ILE A 115 -5.58 -12.19 -5.76
N ILE A 116 -5.87 -12.35 -7.04
CA ILE A 116 -4.97 -12.04 -8.15
C ILE A 116 -4.61 -10.55 -8.18
N SER A 117 -5.61 -9.67 -8.07
CA SER A 117 -5.40 -8.22 -8.04
C SER A 117 -4.55 -7.80 -6.84
N ILE A 118 -4.77 -8.45 -5.69
CA ILE A 118 -3.97 -8.25 -4.47
C ILE A 118 -2.52 -8.70 -4.70
N CYS A 119 -2.30 -9.89 -5.28
CA CYS A 119 -0.97 -10.41 -5.59
C CYS A 119 -0.21 -9.50 -6.56
N ILE A 120 -0.86 -9.06 -7.63
CA ILE A 120 -0.28 -8.15 -8.62
C ILE A 120 0.14 -6.83 -7.93
N ARG A 121 -0.76 -6.22 -7.15
CA ARG A 121 -0.46 -4.99 -6.43
C ARG A 121 0.67 -5.16 -5.40
N CYS A 122 0.70 -6.27 -4.69
CA CYS A 122 1.76 -6.58 -3.74
C CYS A 122 3.08 -6.98 -4.42
N GLY A 123 3.08 -7.21 -5.72
CA GLY A 123 4.25 -7.73 -6.45
C GLY A 123 4.63 -9.13 -5.99
N TRP A 124 3.66 -9.95 -5.63
CA TRP A 124 3.88 -11.35 -5.28
C TRP A 124 3.86 -12.21 -6.53
N VAL A 125 4.83 -13.12 -6.62
CA VAL A 125 4.89 -14.10 -7.71
C VAL A 125 3.93 -15.24 -7.38
N MET A 126 3.01 -15.51 -8.30
CA MET A 126 2.02 -16.59 -8.14
C MET A 126 2.53 -17.93 -8.68
N GLY A 127 3.59 -17.90 -9.45
CA GLY A 127 4.26 -19.05 -10.06
C GLY A 127 3.52 -19.66 -11.26
N GLY A 128 4.31 -20.19 -12.21
CA GLY A 128 3.82 -20.94 -13.35
C GLY A 128 3.09 -20.12 -14.40
N VAL A 129 2.06 -20.75 -14.99
CA VAL A 129 1.27 -20.18 -16.09
C VAL A 129 0.58 -18.87 -15.71
N LYS A 130 0.20 -18.71 -14.45
CA LYS A 130 -0.53 -17.54 -13.94
C LYS A 130 0.22 -16.22 -14.18
N ASP A 131 1.55 -16.20 -14.00
CA ASP A 131 2.35 -14.99 -14.19
C ASP A 131 2.41 -14.53 -15.65
N LYS A 132 2.15 -15.44 -16.60
CA LYS A 132 2.13 -15.13 -18.05
C LYS A 132 0.82 -14.52 -18.51
N TYR A 133 -0.30 -14.94 -17.94
CA TYR A 133 -1.63 -14.56 -18.39
C TYR A 133 -2.31 -13.49 -17.55
N LEU A 134 -1.94 -13.39 -16.27
CA LEU A 134 -2.55 -12.45 -15.35
C LEU A 134 -1.68 -11.20 -15.25
N LYS A 135 -2.04 -10.20 -16.03
CA LYS A 135 -1.34 -8.91 -16.09
C LYS A 135 -2.06 -7.88 -15.23
N TYR A 136 -1.36 -6.76 -15.03
CA TYR A 136 -1.93 -5.60 -14.36
C TYR A 136 -3.25 -5.20 -15.04
N GLU A 137 -4.23 -4.90 -14.20
CA GLU A 137 -5.54 -4.42 -14.56
C GLU A 137 -5.90 -3.22 -13.68
N ALA A 138 -6.26 -2.10 -14.32
CA ALA A 138 -6.54 -0.86 -13.62
C ALA A 138 -7.73 -0.98 -12.65
N ALA A 139 -8.79 -1.67 -13.04
CA ALA A 139 -9.97 -1.88 -12.20
C ALA A 139 -9.64 -2.69 -10.95
N GLY A 140 -8.87 -3.76 -11.10
CA GLY A 140 -8.41 -4.57 -9.97
C GLY A 140 -7.53 -3.78 -9.02
N ASP A 141 -6.60 -2.96 -9.53
CA ASP A 141 -5.76 -2.11 -8.69
C ASP A 141 -6.55 -1.00 -7.98
N GLN A 142 -7.53 -0.39 -8.64
CA GLN A 142 -8.44 0.59 -8.04
C GLN A 142 -9.22 -0.06 -6.90
N TYR A 143 -9.76 -1.26 -7.10
CA TYR A 143 -10.48 -1.98 -6.06
C TYR A 143 -9.59 -2.30 -4.85
N VAL A 144 -8.40 -2.84 -5.08
CA VAL A 144 -7.45 -3.09 -3.99
C VAL A 144 -7.06 -1.78 -3.29
N GLY A 145 -6.83 -0.72 -4.04
CA GLY A 145 -6.48 0.60 -3.50
C GLY A 145 -7.56 1.19 -2.61
N SER A 146 -8.82 1.11 -3.02
CA SER A 146 -9.96 1.62 -2.25
C SER A 146 -10.18 0.80 -0.96
N CYS A 147 -10.09 -0.54 -1.03
CA CYS A 147 -10.14 -1.41 0.15
C CYS A 147 -9.00 -1.12 1.12
N ALA A 148 -7.77 -0.98 0.62
CA ALA A 148 -6.60 -0.69 1.44
C ALA A 148 -6.68 0.69 2.14
N SER A 149 -7.44 1.62 1.56
CA SER A 149 -7.71 2.94 2.14
C SER A 149 -8.90 2.94 3.11
N GLY A 150 -9.53 1.80 3.36
CA GLY A 150 -10.67 1.65 4.27
C GLY A 150 -11.96 2.29 3.76
N LEU A 151 -12.13 2.41 2.44
CA LEU A 151 -13.33 2.98 1.83
C LEU A 151 -14.44 1.94 1.69
N ASN A 152 -15.68 2.41 1.70
CA ASN A 152 -16.86 1.53 1.52
C ASN A 152 -16.98 1.08 0.05
N GLN A 153 -16.76 -0.21 -0.19
CA GLN A 153 -16.81 -0.80 -1.53
C GLN A 153 -18.23 -0.91 -2.11
N LEU A 154 -19.26 -0.79 -1.28
CA LEU A 154 -20.65 -0.78 -1.74
C LEU A 154 -21.08 0.59 -2.26
N SER A 155 -20.24 1.60 -2.16
CA SER A 155 -20.52 2.91 -2.73
C SER A 155 -20.48 2.83 -4.27
N THR A 156 -21.53 3.35 -4.91
CA THR A 156 -21.62 3.44 -6.37
C THR A 156 -20.49 4.26 -7.01
N GLU A 157 -19.80 5.07 -6.22
CA GLU A 157 -18.66 5.88 -6.67
C GLU A 157 -17.44 5.04 -7.04
N PHE A 158 -17.39 3.78 -6.62
CA PHE A 158 -16.35 2.80 -6.98
C PHE A 158 -16.79 1.81 -8.05
N ALA A 159 -17.99 1.94 -8.57
CA ALA A 159 -18.42 1.12 -9.69
C ALA A 159 -17.58 1.47 -10.92
N VAL A 160 -16.75 0.53 -11.34
CA VAL A 160 -15.98 0.63 -12.59
C VAL A 160 -16.85 0.05 -13.70
N THR A 161 -17.35 0.89 -14.59
CA THR A 161 -17.99 0.41 -15.81
C THR A 161 -16.92 -0.19 -16.72
N PRO A 162 -17.17 -1.36 -17.33
CA PRO A 162 -16.30 -1.87 -18.38
C PRO A 162 -16.17 -0.84 -19.49
N ALA A 163 -14.95 -0.62 -19.96
CA ALA A 163 -14.65 0.24 -21.10
C ALA A 163 -15.12 -0.41 -22.39
#